data_ea5eb387ad9c6f2a75218de6e44be0c3
#
_entry.id   ea5eb387ad9c6f2a75218de6e44be0c3
#
_cell.length_a   1.000
_cell.length_b   1.000
_cell.length_c   1.000
_cell.angle_alpha   90.00
_cell.angle_beta   90.00
_cell.angle_gamma   90.00
#
_symmetry.space_group_name_H-M   'P 1'
#
loop_
_entity.id
_entity.type
_entity.pdbx_description
1 polymer ?
#
loop_
_entity_poly.entity_id
_entity_poly.type
_entity_poly.pdbx_seq_one_letter_code
_entity_poly.pdbx_strand_id
1 'polypeptide(L)'
;MSKVRTRFAPSPTGRMHVGNLRTALYAYLIARHAGGDFILRIEDTDQERQVEGAEEIIYNTLKKAGMNHDEGPDIDGGVGPYVQSERQAQGLYLKYAKELIDKGEAYYCFCDQERLDTLKVKSGDVVISHYDKHCLNLSKEEVQAKLDAGVPYVIRQNNPTEGTTSFVDEIYGEITVDNIELDDMILIKSDGYPTYNFANVVDDHLMGITHVVRGNEYLSSTPKYNRLYDAFGWEKPVYIHCPLITDEEHHKLSKRKGHSSFEDLIEQGFLPETIVNFVALLGWSPGGEQEIFSLKELEEIFDYKHMSKTPAVFDMNKIKWMNGEYIKAMDFDRFKELAMPYVTETIHREMDFDKILSMVKTRIELFTEIPGHIDFFEAVPEYDVEMYKHKKMKTTPETSLTVLKEIYPVIEAQEDFTNDALYEMLVSFAKGHEYKNGYVMWPVRTAVSGKQMTPGGATELMELLGKEESLKRINDAISKLEAALA
;
A
#
# COMPACT_ATOMS: atom_id res chain seq x y z
N MET A 1 6.83 -33.83 -4.28
CA MET A 1 6.51 -32.53 -4.91
C MET A 1 7.74 -31.65 -4.78
N SER A 2 8.09 -30.90 -5.82
CA SER A 2 9.14 -29.88 -5.73
C SER A 2 8.76 -28.83 -4.68
N LYS A 3 9.75 -28.22 -4.03
CA LYS A 3 9.53 -27.12 -3.09
C LYS A 3 8.80 -25.98 -3.80
N VAL A 4 7.81 -25.38 -3.17
CA VAL A 4 7.12 -24.19 -3.73
C VAL A 4 8.11 -23.04 -3.83
N ARG A 5 8.20 -22.42 -5.00
CA ARG A 5 9.05 -21.24 -5.26
C ARG A 5 8.23 -20.17 -5.95
N THR A 6 8.15 -19.03 -5.32
CA THR A 6 7.46 -17.85 -5.85
C THR A 6 8.47 -16.71 -6.05
N ARG A 7 8.07 -15.69 -6.77
CA ARG A 7 8.90 -14.51 -6.95
C ARG A 7 8.08 -13.22 -6.90
N PHE A 8 8.70 -12.19 -6.37
CA PHE A 8 8.37 -10.80 -6.66
C PHE A 8 9.40 -10.27 -7.66
N ALA A 9 8.92 -9.75 -8.78
CA ALA A 9 9.76 -9.36 -9.91
C ALA A 9 9.43 -7.92 -10.35
N PRO A 10 9.78 -6.91 -9.52
CA PRO A 10 9.48 -5.52 -9.82
C PRO A 10 10.45 -4.92 -10.83
N SER A 11 9.92 -4.01 -11.67
CA SER A 11 10.78 -3.05 -12.39
C SER A 11 11.10 -1.87 -11.47
N PRO A 12 12.37 -1.37 -11.48
CA PRO A 12 12.81 -0.29 -10.59
C PRO A 12 12.31 1.09 -11.08
N THR A 13 11.01 1.36 -10.93
CA THR A 13 10.33 2.56 -11.45
C THR A 13 9.85 3.53 -10.37
N GLY A 14 10.37 3.43 -9.14
CA GLY A 14 10.07 4.31 -8.02
C GLY A 14 9.17 3.67 -6.95
N ARG A 15 8.31 4.46 -6.29
CA ARG A 15 7.47 4.02 -5.17
C ARG A 15 6.62 2.81 -5.51
N MET A 16 6.47 1.90 -4.54
CA MET A 16 5.76 0.64 -4.72
C MET A 16 4.24 0.84 -4.65
N HIS A 17 3.57 0.77 -5.82
CA HIS A 17 2.11 0.83 -5.90
C HIS A 17 1.45 -0.31 -5.11
N VAL A 18 0.29 -0.02 -4.46
CA VAL A 18 -0.46 -1.00 -3.66
C VAL A 18 -0.75 -2.31 -4.42
N GLY A 19 -1.01 -2.23 -5.73
CA GLY A 19 -1.19 -3.43 -6.57
C GLY A 19 0.05 -4.31 -6.64
N ASN A 20 1.24 -3.71 -6.76
CA ASN A 20 2.50 -4.44 -6.76
C ASN A 20 2.81 -4.99 -5.37
N LEU A 21 2.54 -4.21 -4.31
CA LEU A 21 2.68 -4.66 -2.93
C LEU A 21 1.80 -5.88 -2.66
N ARG A 22 0.53 -5.89 -3.12
CA ARG A 22 -0.36 -7.03 -3.00
C ARG A 22 0.18 -8.27 -3.72
N THR A 23 0.68 -8.08 -4.93
CA THR A 23 1.26 -9.19 -5.70
C THR A 23 2.49 -9.77 -5.00
N ALA A 24 3.36 -8.90 -4.44
CA ALA A 24 4.50 -9.32 -3.62
C ALA A 24 4.06 -10.07 -2.36
N LEU A 25 3.07 -9.52 -1.64
CA LEU A 25 2.53 -10.12 -0.42
C LEU A 25 1.92 -11.51 -0.68
N TYR A 26 1.12 -11.66 -1.73
CA TYR A 26 0.52 -12.95 -2.04
C TYR A 26 1.58 -13.98 -2.47
N ALA A 27 2.57 -13.58 -3.26
CA ALA A 27 3.69 -14.44 -3.60
C ALA A 27 4.47 -14.87 -2.34
N TYR A 28 4.73 -13.94 -1.42
CA TYR A 28 5.36 -14.20 -0.13
C TYR A 28 4.52 -15.18 0.72
N LEU A 29 3.23 -14.91 0.89
CA LEU A 29 2.34 -15.74 1.72
C LEU A 29 2.18 -17.16 1.17
N ILE A 30 2.10 -17.34 -0.16
CA ILE A 30 2.06 -18.66 -0.80
C ILE A 30 3.35 -19.44 -0.50
N ALA A 31 4.51 -18.80 -0.62
CA ALA A 31 5.78 -19.42 -0.30
C ALA A 31 5.84 -19.83 1.19
N ARG A 32 5.52 -18.91 2.10
CA ARG A 32 5.59 -19.15 3.55
C ARG A 32 4.60 -20.23 3.99
N HIS A 33 3.35 -20.16 3.54
CA HIS A 33 2.34 -21.16 3.86
C HIS A 33 2.76 -22.59 3.44
N ALA A 34 3.42 -22.71 2.31
CA ALA A 34 3.90 -24.00 1.79
C ALA A 34 5.30 -24.41 2.29
N GLY A 35 5.95 -23.61 3.16
CA GLY A 35 7.35 -23.84 3.57
C GLY A 35 8.34 -23.72 2.40
N GLY A 36 8.01 -22.87 1.42
CA GLY A 36 8.76 -22.66 0.19
C GLY A 36 9.71 -21.47 0.24
N ASP A 37 10.19 -21.03 -0.93
CA ASP A 37 11.09 -19.90 -1.09
C ASP A 37 10.39 -18.74 -1.80
N PHE A 38 10.63 -17.52 -1.30
CA PHE A 38 10.22 -16.25 -1.90
C PHE A 38 11.45 -15.53 -2.46
N ILE A 39 11.47 -15.30 -3.78
CA ILE A 39 12.61 -14.78 -4.52
C ILE A 39 12.35 -13.32 -4.92
N LEU A 40 13.35 -12.46 -4.76
CA LEU A 40 13.35 -11.12 -5.32
C LEU A 40 14.16 -11.11 -6.62
N ARG A 41 13.52 -10.72 -7.75
CA ARG A 41 14.17 -10.51 -9.04
C ARG A 41 13.93 -9.08 -9.52
N ILE A 42 14.99 -8.36 -9.89
CA ILE A 42 14.88 -7.01 -10.45
C ILE A 42 14.75 -7.10 -11.98
N GLU A 43 13.64 -6.57 -12.51
CA GLU A 43 13.34 -6.55 -13.94
C GLU A 43 13.61 -5.16 -14.51
N ASP A 44 14.86 -4.94 -14.91
CA ASP A 44 15.43 -3.67 -15.36
C ASP A 44 15.73 -3.63 -16.87
N THR A 45 15.09 -4.48 -17.67
CA THR A 45 15.28 -4.53 -19.14
C THR A 45 14.78 -3.30 -19.90
N ASP A 46 13.93 -2.49 -19.26
CA ASP A 46 13.48 -1.19 -19.79
C ASP A 46 14.34 -0.06 -19.15
N GLN A 47 15.47 0.20 -19.81
CA GLN A 47 16.47 1.17 -19.34
C GLN A 47 15.96 2.61 -19.30
N GLU A 48 14.95 2.96 -20.10
CA GLU A 48 14.41 4.32 -20.19
C GLU A 48 13.52 4.68 -18.98
N ARG A 49 12.98 3.67 -18.29
CA ARG A 49 12.06 3.86 -17.15
C ARG A 49 12.72 3.70 -15.79
N GLN A 50 13.99 3.41 -15.75
CA GLN A 50 14.71 3.26 -14.49
C GLN A 50 14.76 4.59 -13.73
N VAL A 51 14.52 4.53 -12.43
CA VAL A 51 14.62 5.66 -11.51
C VAL A 51 15.76 5.38 -10.53
N GLU A 52 16.69 6.32 -10.40
CA GLU A 52 17.78 6.21 -9.45
C GLU A 52 17.25 6.02 -8.02
N GLY A 53 17.82 5.07 -7.28
CA GLY A 53 17.39 4.73 -5.91
C GLY A 53 16.11 3.85 -5.83
N ALA A 54 15.47 3.48 -6.96
CA ALA A 54 14.25 2.68 -6.93
C ALA A 54 14.45 1.28 -6.37
N GLU A 55 15.62 0.67 -6.55
CA GLU A 55 15.93 -0.64 -5.96
C GLU A 55 15.99 -0.56 -4.43
N GLU A 56 16.60 0.49 -3.87
CA GLU A 56 16.62 0.71 -2.42
C GLU A 56 15.20 0.89 -1.85
N ILE A 57 14.31 1.55 -2.57
CA ILE A 57 12.90 1.66 -2.21
C ILE A 57 12.25 0.28 -2.13
N ILE A 58 12.51 -0.61 -3.10
CA ILE A 58 11.98 -1.98 -3.10
C ILE A 58 12.45 -2.74 -1.86
N TYR A 59 13.76 -2.74 -1.56
CA TYR A 59 14.30 -3.40 -0.37
C TYR A 59 13.72 -2.85 0.93
N ASN A 60 13.67 -1.53 1.05
CA ASN A 60 13.14 -0.87 2.24
C ASN A 60 11.66 -1.17 2.44
N THR A 61 10.87 -1.22 1.37
CA THR A 61 9.45 -1.56 1.43
C THR A 61 9.25 -3.01 1.88
N LEU A 62 9.95 -3.97 1.26
CA LEU A 62 9.87 -5.38 1.67
C LEU A 62 10.28 -5.56 3.12
N LYS A 63 11.37 -4.92 3.56
CA LYS A 63 11.85 -4.98 4.94
C LYS A 63 10.84 -4.38 5.92
N LYS A 64 10.29 -3.20 5.64
CA LYS A 64 9.27 -2.55 6.50
C LYS A 64 7.97 -3.36 6.55
N ALA A 65 7.59 -4.01 5.46
CA ALA A 65 6.43 -4.88 5.38
C ALA A 65 6.67 -6.27 6.02
N GLY A 66 7.90 -6.58 6.46
CA GLY A 66 8.25 -7.89 7.03
C GLY A 66 8.40 -9.02 6.00
N MET A 67 8.33 -8.73 4.71
CA MET A 67 8.40 -9.70 3.61
C MET A 67 9.85 -9.96 3.19
N ASN A 68 10.62 -10.62 4.05
CA ASN A 68 12.02 -10.94 3.74
C ASN A 68 12.08 -12.03 2.66
N HIS A 69 12.86 -11.78 1.60
CA HIS A 69 13.13 -12.77 0.55
C HIS A 69 14.23 -13.76 0.99
N ASP A 70 14.19 -14.95 0.40
CA ASP A 70 15.16 -16.01 0.67
C ASP A 70 16.34 -15.95 -0.30
N GLU A 71 16.09 -15.47 -1.52
CA GLU A 71 17.07 -15.29 -2.59
C GLU A 71 16.79 -13.96 -3.32
N GLY A 72 17.85 -13.31 -3.78
CA GLY A 72 17.75 -12.04 -4.49
C GLY A 72 19.13 -11.49 -4.84
N PRO A 73 19.23 -10.26 -5.34
CA PRO A 73 20.52 -9.66 -5.71
C PRO A 73 21.53 -9.58 -4.56
N ASP A 74 21.06 -9.52 -3.31
CA ASP A 74 21.83 -9.46 -2.07
C ASP A 74 21.98 -10.82 -1.37
N ILE A 75 21.20 -11.84 -1.77
CA ILE A 75 21.22 -13.19 -1.18
C ILE A 75 21.26 -14.22 -2.30
N ASP A 76 22.45 -14.77 -2.60
CA ASP A 76 22.60 -15.76 -3.67
C ASP A 76 22.08 -17.14 -3.24
N GLY A 77 21.09 -17.66 -3.98
CA GLY A 77 20.56 -19.02 -3.86
C GLY A 77 21.08 -20.00 -4.91
N GLY A 78 22.05 -19.58 -5.74
CA GLY A 78 22.68 -20.42 -6.77
C GLY A 78 21.98 -20.42 -8.12
N VAL A 79 20.93 -19.57 -8.32
CA VAL A 79 20.22 -19.43 -9.59
C VAL A 79 20.33 -18.02 -10.19
N GLY A 80 21.19 -17.20 -9.60
CA GLY A 80 21.50 -15.83 -10.06
C GLY A 80 22.15 -15.77 -11.45
N PRO A 81 22.42 -14.55 -11.93
CA PRO A 81 22.10 -13.25 -11.35
C PRO A 81 20.58 -13.03 -11.18
N TYR A 82 20.19 -12.19 -10.19
CA TYR A 82 18.78 -11.86 -9.93
C TYR A 82 18.38 -10.50 -10.51
N VAL A 83 19.26 -9.88 -11.29
CA VAL A 83 19.03 -8.64 -12.04
C VAL A 83 19.05 -8.97 -13.53
N GLN A 84 18.02 -8.58 -14.28
CA GLN A 84 17.88 -8.98 -15.67
C GLN A 84 18.96 -8.39 -16.60
N SER A 85 19.41 -7.17 -16.36
CA SER A 85 20.52 -6.58 -17.12
C SER A 85 21.83 -7.36 -16.99
N GLU A 86 22.11 -7.93 -15.81
CA GLU A 86 23.27 -8.79 -15.57
C GLU A 86 23.15 -10.11 -16.35
N ARG A 87 21.97 -10.70 -16.39
CA ARG A 87 21.66 -11.91 -17.21
C ARG A 87 21.80 -11.61 -18.69
N GLN A 88 21.36 -10.43 -19.13
CA GLN A 88 21.52 -9.95 -20.49
C GLN A 88 23.02 -9.82 -20.86
N ALA A 89 23.83 -9.24 -19.97
CA ALA A 89 25.27 -9.12 -20.19
C ALA A 89 25.99 -10.47 -20.37
N GLN A 90 25.44 -11.55 -19.79
CA GLN A 90 25.91 -12.92 -19.98
C GLN A 90 25.40 -13.56 -21.29
N GLY A 91 24.61 -12.85 -22.10
CA GLY A 91 24.06 -13.35 -23.36
C GLY A 91 22.97 -14.41 -23.21
N LEU A 92 22.41 -14.55 -21.99
CA LEU A 92 21.50 -15.62 -21.63
C LEU A 92 20.24 -15.62 -22.52
N TYR A 93 19.57 -14.49 -22.66
CA TYR A 93 18.32 -14.41 -23.40
C TYR A 93 18.52 -14.67 -24.90
N LEU A 94 19.59 -14.13 -25.48
CA LEU A 94 19.90 -14.38 -26.89
C LEU A 94 20.19 -15.86 -27.17
N LYS A 95 20.82 -16.57 -26.23
CA LYS A 95 21.05 -18.03 -26.31
C LYS A 95 19.72 -18.78 -26.44
N TYR A 96 18.74 -18.49 -25.55
CA TYR A 96 17.43 -19.15 -25.60
C TYR A 96 16.59 -18.71 -26.80
N ALA A 97 16.67 -17.46 -27.23
CA ALA A 97 15.99 -17.02 -28.46
C ALA A 97 16.52 -17.74 -29.70
N LYS A 98 17.85 -17.98 -29.81
CA LYS A 98 18.44 -18.78 -30.89
C LYS A 98 18.03 -20.24 -30.84
N GLU A 99 17.91 -20.84 -29.64
CA GLU A 99 17.37 -22.19 -29.48
C GLU A 99 15.95 -22.31 -30.05
N LEU A 100 15.09 -21.31 -29.82
CA LEU A 100 13.75 -21.28 -30.43
C LEU A 100 13.80 -21.14 -31.96
N ILE A 101 14.74 -20.36 -32.49
CA ILE A 101 14.94 -20.29 -33.97
C ILE A 101 15.33 -21.65 -34.53
N ASP A 102 16.26 -22.35 -33.88
CA ASP A 102 16.70 -23.68 -34.31
C ASP A 102 15.56 -24.70 -34.30
N LYS A 103 14.61 -24.55 -33.36
CA LYS A 103 13.39 -25.37 -33.26
C LYS A 103 12.26 -24.92 -34.21
N GLY A 104 12.40 -23.79 -34.90
CA GLY A 104 11.35 -23.20 -35.76
C GLY A 104 10.24 -22.48 -35.02
N GLU A 105 10.39 -22.29 -33.69
CA GLU A 105 9.43 -21.62 -32.79
C GLU A 105 9.69 -20.11 -32.65
N ALA A 106 10.77 -19.61 -33.31
CA ALA A 106 11.06 -18.18 -33.45
C ALA A 106 11.77 -17.90 -34.77
N TYR A 107 11.86 -16.66 -35.17
CA TYR A 107 12.53 -16.25 -36.40
C TYR A 107 13.04 -14.81 -36.36
N TYR A 108 14.02 -14.50 -37.21
CA TYR A 108 14.53 -13.14 -37.39
C TYR A 108 13.53 -12.29 -38.19
N CYS A 109 13.26 -11.10 -37.73
CA CYS A 109 12.43 -10.12 -38.42
C CYS A 109 13.23 -8.85 -38.71
N PHE A 110 13.36 -8.50 -40.01
CA PHE A 110 14.12 -7.36 -40.49
C PHE A 110 13.21 -6.20 -40.95
N CYS A 111 11.93 -6.22 -40.60
CA CYS A 111 11.01 -5.15 -40.94
C CYS A 111 11.39 -3.85 -40.21
N ASP A 112 11.47 -2.77 -40.99
CA ASP A 112 11.61 -1.41 -40.45
C ASP A 112 10.27 -0.85 -39.95
N GLN A 113 10.31 0.33 -39.36
CA GLN A 113 9.14 0.99 -38.82
C GLN A 113 8.13 1.38 -39.91
N GLU A 114 8.61 1.79 -41.09
CA GLU A 114 7.76 2.17 -42.22
C GLU A 114 6.92 0.97 -42.67
N ARG A 115 7.53 -0.21 -42.83
CA ARG A 115 6.84 -1.46 -43.16
C ARG A 115 5.82 -1.84 -42.07
N LEU A 116 6.19 -1.75 -40.76
CA LEU A 116 5.29 -2.09 -39.69
C LEU A 116 4.11 -1.13 -39.58
N ASP A 117 4.29 0.14 -39.94
CA ASP A 117 3.21 1.13 -39.94
C ASP A 117 2.15 0.82 -40.98
N THR A 118 2.50 0.12 -42.08
CA THR A 118 1.51 -0.33 -43.09
C THR A 118 0.53 -1.38 -42.54
N LEU A 119 0.88 -2.08 -41.46
CA LEU A 119 0.04 -3.10 -40.83
C LEU A 119 -0.97 -2.53 -39.81
N LYS A 120 -0.88 -1.24 -39.51
CA LYS A 120 -1.76 -0.58 -38.55
C LYS A 120 -3.13 -0.35 -39.18
N VAL A 121 -4.16 -0.96 -38.56
CA VAL A 121 -5.56 -0.76 -38.95
C VAL A 121 -6.25 0.05 -37.86
N LYS A 122 -6.89 1.15 -38.23
CA LYS A 122 -7.73 1.94 -37.31
C LYS A 122 -9.11 1.30 -37.21
N SER A 123 -9.51 0.92 -36.01
CA SER A 123 -10.87 0.49 -35.67
C SER A 123 -11.42 1.42 -34.61
N GLY A 124 -12.14 2.47 -35.01
CA GLY A 124 -12.56 3.57 -34.14
C GLY A 124 -11.34 4.33 -33.57
N ASP A 125 -11.28 4.52 -32.24
CA ASP A 125 -10.17 5.19 -31.55
C ASP A 125 -8.99 4.23 -31.25
N VAL A 126 -9.12 2.94 -31.57
CA VAL A 126 -8.10 1.92 -31.32
C VAL A 126 -7.30 1.62 -32.58
N VAL A 127 -5.97 1.64 -32.47
CA VAL A 127 -5.07 1.19 -33.55
C VAL A 127 -4.69 -0.27 -33.25
N ILE A 128 -5.13 -1.18 -34.10
CA ILE A 128 -4.79 -2.61 -34.06
C ILE A 128 -3.67 -2.86 -35.06
N SER A 129 -2.63 -3.58 -34.63
CA SER A 129 -1.54 -4.02 -35.51
C SER A 129 -1.27 -5.48 -35.24
N HIS A 130 -1.51 -6.34 -36.21
CA HIS A 130 -1.07 -7.73 -36.23
C HIS A 130 0.10 -7.90 -37.17
N TYR A 131 1.16 -8.55 -36.72
CA TYR A 131 2.29 -8.82 -37.60
C TYR A 131 1.95 -9.97 -38.56
N ASP A 132 2.15 -9.74 -39.85
CA ASP A 132 1.75 -10.62 -40.94
C ASP A 132 2.73 -11.76 -41.29
N LYS A 133 3.68 -12.04 -40.38
CA LYS A 133 4.70 -13.09 -40.51
C LYS A 133 5.59 -12.94 -41.77
N HIS A 134 5.72 -11.73 -42.31
CA HIS A 134 6.46 -11.46 -43.55
C HIS A 134 7.87 -12.09 -43.57
N CYS A 135 8.64 -11.92 -42.48
CA CYS A 135 10.01 -12.43 -42.44
C CYS A 135 10.11 -13.93 -42.12
N LEU A 136 9.02 -14.59 -41.72
CA LEU A 136 9.02 -16.04 -41.48
C LEU A 136 9.33 -16.83 -42.73
N ASN A 137 8.96 -16.29 -43.91
CA ASN A 137 9.11 -16.95 -45.20
C ASN A 137 10.48 -16.70 -45.88
N LEU A 138 11.39 -15.97 -45.25
CA LEU A 138 12.75 -15.78 -45.77
C LEU A 138 13.53 -17.11 -45.73
N SER A 139 14.28 -17.40 -46.79
CA SER A 139 15.18 -18.55 -46.79
C SER A 139 16.34 -18.36 -45.80
N LYS A 140 16.96 -19.46 -45.43
CA LYS A 140 18.13 -19.40 -44.53
C LYS A 140 19.28 -18.57 -45.10
N GLU A 141 19.46 -18.66 -46.45
CA GLU A 141 20.46 -17.90 -47.20
C GLU A 141 20.16 -16.39 -47.15
N GLU A 142 18.89 -15.99 -47.34
CA GLU A 142 18.45 -14.59 -47.25
C GLU A 142 18.63 -14.04 -45.84
N VAL A 143 18.27 -14.81 -44.81
CA VAL A 143 18.47 -14.46 -43.41
C VAL A 143 19.97 -14.25 -43.15
N GLN A 144 20.83 -15.22 -43.54
CA GLN A 144 22.27 -15.12 -43.33
C GLN A 144 22.87 -13.91 -44.03
N ALA A 145 22.49 -13.67 -45.28
CA ALA A 145 22.98 -12.51 -46.04
C ALA A 145 22.62 -11.16 -45.37
N LYS A 146 21.41 -11.05 -44.77
CA LYS A 146 21.00 -9.87 -44.02
C LYS A 146 21.77 -9.71 -42.69
N LEU A 147 22.02 -10.81 -42.00
CA LEU A 147 22.84 -10.82 -40.79
C LEU A 147 24.30 -10.39 -41.06
N ASP A 148 24.90 -10.97 -42.11
CA ASP A 148 26.27 -10.65 -42.57
C ASP A 148 26.40 -9.19 -43.03
N ALA A 149 25.33 -8.64 -43.63
CA ALA A 149 25.25 -7.24 -43.98
C ALA A 149 24.99 -6.28 -42.83
N GLY A 150 24.80 -6.78 -41.59
CA GLY A 150 24.55 -5.98 -40.40
C GLY A 150 23.18 -5.30 -40.41
N VAL A 151 22.19 -5.85 -41.13
CA VAL A 151 20.84 -5.29 -41.14
C VAL A 151 20.23 -5.42 -39.72
N PRO A 152 19.71 -4.34 -39.13
CA PRO A 152 19.04 -4.39 -37.85
C PRO A 152 17.88 -5.41 -37.83
N TYR A 153 17.73 -6.15 -36.78
CA TYR A 153 16.67 -7.15 -36.64
C TYR A 153 16.11 -7.23 -35.23
N VAL A 154 14.93 -7.82 -35.13
CA VAL A 154 14.36 -8.34 -33.89
C VAL A 154 14.16 -9.85 -34.03
N ILE A 155 14.03 -10.56 -32.91
CA ILE A 155 13.62 -11.98 -32.92
C ILE A 155 12.17 -12.03 -32.47
N ARG A 156 11.31 -12.68 -33.25
CA ARG A 156 9.89 -12.86 -32.95
C ARG A 156 9.57 -14.31 -32.65
N GLN A 157 8.62 -14.52 -31.74
CA GLN A 157 7.98 -15.82 -31.53
C GLN A 157 7.18 -16.22 -32.76
N ASN A 158 7.20 -17.51 -33.13
CA ASN A 158 6.38 -18.05 -34.20
C ASN A 158 5.14 -18.73 -33.57
N ASN A 159 4.05 -17.99 -33.43
CA ASN A 159 2.79 -18.55 -32.93
C ASN A 159 1.98 -19.21 -34.09
N PRO A 160 1.27 -20.33 -33.83
CA PRO A 160 0.36 -20.90 -34.81
C PRO A 160 -0.82 -19.95 -35.08
N THR A 161 -1.38 -20.02 -36.29
CA THR A 161 -2.55 -19.21 -36.69
C THR A 161 -3.85 -20.02 -36.65
N GLU A 162 -3.76 -21.35 -36.54
CA GLU A 162 -4.91 -22.26 -36.47
C GLU A 162 -5.00 -22.92 -35.11
N GLY A 163 -6.21 -23.34 -34.71
CA GLY A 163 -6.48 -23.99 -33.43
C GLY A 163 -6.56 -23.00 -32.27
N THR A 164 -6.46 -23.54 -31.08
CA THR A 164 -6.59 -22.79 -29.82
C THR A 164 -5.44 -23.06 -28.85
N THR A 165 -5.16 -22.13 -27.97
CA THR A 165 -4.24 -22.30 -26.83
C THR A 165 -5.03 -22.10 -25.53
N SER A 166 -4.98 -23.11 -24.64
CA SER A 166 -5.66 -23.07 -23.34
C SER A 166 -4.65 -23.10 -22.19
N PHE A 167 -5.04 -22.51 -21.06
CA PHE A 167 -4.35 -22.65 -19.79
C PHE A 167 -5.32 -22.59 -18.64
N VAL A 168 -4.91 -23.09 -17.48
CA VAL A 168 -5.69 -23.00 -16.24
C VAL A 168 -5.08 -21.95 -15.36
N ASP A 169 -5.90 -20.98 -14.94
CA ASP A 169 -5.60 -20.03 -13.89
C ASP A 169 -6.34 -20.45 -12.63
N GLU A 170 -5.66 -20.45 -11.48
CA GLU A 170 -6.24 -20.92 -10.22
C GLU A 170 -7.45 -20.06 -9.77
N ILE A 171 -7.50 -18.80 -10.19
CA ILE A 171 -8.58 -17.88 -9.82
C ILE A 171 -9.65 -17.82 -10.91
N TYR A 172 -9.27 -17.65 -12.18
CA TYR A 172 -10.21 -17.44 -13.28
C TYR A 172 -10.68 -18.75 -13.92
N GLY A 173 -10.00 -19.87 -13.66
CA GLY A 173 -10.29 -21.17 -14.23
C GLY A 173 -9.67 -21.35 -15.61
N GLU A 174 -10.23 -22.25 -16.44
CA GLU A 174 -9.73 -22.50 -17.78
C GLU A 174 -10.01 -21.31 -18.70
N ILE A 175 -8.96 -20.84 -19.39
CA ILE A 175 -9.01 -19.76 -20.37
C ILE A 175 -8.49 -20.29 -21.69
N THR A 176 -9.29 -20.15 -22.75
CA THR A 176 -8.97 -20.58 -24.12
C THR A 176 -9.03 -19.38 -25.05
N VAL A 177 -8.02 -19.23 -25.88
CA VAL A 177 -7.96 -18.19 -26.92
C VAL A 177 -7.69 -18.83 -28.28
N ASP A 178 -8.25 -18.25 -29.34
CA ASP A 178 -7.95 -18.64 -30.70
C ASP A 178 -6.52 -18.24 -31.06
N ASN A 179 -5.75 -19.15 -31.67
CA ASN A 179 -4.35 -18.88 -32.00
C ASN A 179 -4.17 -17.71 -32.97
N ILE A 180 -5.16 -17.44 -33.82
CA ILE A 180 -5.14 -16.27 -34.70
C ILE A 180 -5.06 -14.94 -33.96
N GLU A 181 -5.50 -14.89 -32.68
CA GLU A 181 -5.42 -13.70 -31.85
C GLU A 181 -4.04 -13.55 -31.17
N LEU A 182 -3.20 -14.60 -31.23
CA LEU A 182 -1.86 -14.58 -30.68
C LEU A 182 -0.91 -13.92 -31.68
N ASP A 183 -0.55 -12.66 -31.45
CA ASP A 183 0.46 -11.99 -32.26
C ASP A 183 1.87 -12.56 -32.03
N ASP A 184 2.72 -12.55 -33.07
CA ASP A 184 4.13 -12.95 -32.95
C ASP A 184 4.90 -11.88 -32.17
N MET A 185 4.90 -12.01 -30.85
CA MET A 185 5.56 -11.04 -29.97
C MET A 185 7.07 -11.00 -30.20
N ILE A 186 7.65 -9.82 -30.00
CA ILE A 186 9.10 -9.67 -30.02
C ILE A 186 9.69 -10.33 -28.77
N LEU A 187 10.68 -11.19 -28.95
CA LEU A 187 11.44 -11.84 -27.89
C LEU A 187 12.69 -11.01 -27.57
N ILE A 188 13.48 -10.68 -28.62
CA ILE A 188 14.68 -9.84 -28.53
C ILE A 188 14.48 -8.58 -29.37
N LYS A 189 14.70 -7.44 -28.77
CA LYS A 189 14.63 -6.11 -29.40
C LYS A 189 15.86 -5.86 -30.30
N SER A 190 15.80 -4.83 -31.12
CA SER A 190 16.91 -4.43 -32.00
C SER A 190 18.17 -3.96 -31.28
N ASP A 191 18.06 -3.54 -30.01
CA ASP A 191 19.17 -3.21 -29.12
C ASP A 191 19.80 -4.46 -28.46
N GLY A 192 19.28 -5.66 -28.76
CA GLY A 192 19.74 -6.92 -28.19
C GLY A 192 19.13 -7.28 -26.83
N TYR A 193 18.37 -6.39 -26.22
CA TYR A 193 17.69 -6.68 -24.95
C TYR A 193 16.43 -7.55 -25.17
N PRO A 194 16.09 -8.43 -24.24
CA PRO A 194 14.84 -9.16 -24.29
C PRO A 194 13.66 -8.22 -24.01
N THR A 195 12.49 -8.57 -24.50
CA THR A 195 11.26 -7.98 -23.98
C THR A 195 10.92 -8.56 -22.62
N TYR A 196 10.15 -7.83 -21.82
CA TYR A 196 9.59 -8.32 -20.55
C TYR A 196 8.96 -9.71 -20.72
N ASN A 197 8.13 -9.88 -21.75
CA ASN A 197 7.37 -11.09 -21.99
C ASN A 197 8.24 -12.34 -22.22
N PHE A 198 9.44 -12.18 -22.74
CA PHE A 198 10.37 -13.27 -22.94
C PHE A 198 11.27 -13.51 -21.72
N ALA A 199 11.84 -12.42 -21.17
CA ALA A 199 12.74 -12.51 -20.05
C ALA A 199 12.09 -13.19 -18.83
N ASN A 200 10.84 -12.84 -18.50
CA ASN A 200 10.15 -13.42 -17.34
C ASN A 200 9.98 -14.94 -17.46
N VAL A 201 9.69 -15.48 -18.66
CA VAL A 201 9.52 -16.92 -18.89
C VAL A 201 10.84 -17.66 -18.73
N VAL A 202 11.93 -17.13 -19.32
CA VAL A 202 13.26 -17.71 -19.22
C VAL A 202 13.73 -17.71 -17.78
N ASP A 203 13.56 -16.59 -17.09
CA ASP A 203 13.99 -16.44 -15.69
C ASP A 203 13.17 -17.30 -14.73
N ASP A 204 11.84 -17.34 -14.89
CA ASP A 204 10.97 -18.17 -14.07
C ASP A 204 11.36 -19.65 -14.19
N HIS A 205 11.67 -20.13 -15.40
CA HIS A 205 12.16 -21.48 -15.59
C HIS A 205 13.53 -21.72 -14.92
N LEU A 206 14.50 -20.86 -15.19
CA LEU A 206 15.88 -21.03 -14.68
C LEU A 206 16.00 -20.85 -13.17
N MET A 207 15.11 -20.06 -12.57
CA MET A 207 15.01 -19.89 -11.11
C MET A 207 14.11 -20.94 -10.46
N GLY A 208 13.54 -21.87 -11.24
CA GLY A 208 12.68 -22.95 -10.74
C GLY A 208 11.39 -22.44 -10.10
N ILE A 209 10.83 -21.36 -10.62
CA ILE A 209 9.57 -20.78 -10.12
C ILE A 209 8.42 -21.75 -10.41
N THR A 210 7.69 -22.11 -9.37
CA THR A 210 6.57 -23.07 -9.44
C THR A 210 5.22 -22.37 -9.48
N HIS A 211 5.12 -21.17 -8.88
CA HIS A 211 3.87 -20.40 -8.80
C HIS A 211 4.13 -18.94 -9.21
N VAL A 212 3.37 -18.48 -10.20
CA VAL A 212 3.45 -17.14 -10.74
C VAL A 212 2.25 -16.33 -10.30
N VAL A 213 2.48 -15.38 -9.39
CA VAL A 213 1.48 -14.42 -8.91
C VAL A 213 1.68 -13.09 -9.63
N ARG A 214 0.63 -12.51 -10.24
CA ARG A 214 0.68 -11.21 -10.93
C ARG A 214 -0.72 -10.64 -11.17
N GLY A 215 -0.81 -9.42 -11.69
CA GLY A 215 -2.09 -8.78 -11.99
C GLY A 215 -2.84 -9.44 -13.16
N ASN A 216 -4.16 -9.29 -13.17
CA ASN A 216 -5.03 -9.87 -14.20
C ASN A 216 -4.85 -9.27 -15.61
N GLU A 217 -4.13 -8.17 -15.74
CA GLU A 217 -3.74 -7.60 -17.05
C GLU A 217 -2.88 -8.55 -17.88
N TYR A 218 -2.23 -9.52 -17.26
CA TYR A 218 -1.41 -10.53 -17.93
C TYR A 218 -2.19 -11.76 -18.43
N LEU A 219 -3.48 -11.87 -18.11
CA LEU A 219 -4.30 -13.01 -18.58
C LEU A 219 -4.26 -13.17 -20.10
N SER A 220 -4.33 -12.06 -20.85
CA SER A 220 -4.27 -12.10 -22.33
C SER A 220 -2.89 -12.46 -22.90
N SER A 221 -1.82 -12.25 -22.13
CA SER A 221 -0.45 -12.58 -22.54
C SER A 221 -0.03 -14.00 -22.16
N THR A 222 -0.68 -14.60 -21.17
CA THR A 222 -0.33 -15.94 -20.65
C THR A 222 -0.35 -17.05 -21.69
N PRO A 223 -1.25 -17.09 -22.68
CA PRO A 223 -1.18 -18.09 -23.74
C PRO A 223 0.14 -18.04 -24.53
N LYS A 224 0.67 -16.83 -24.82
CA LYS A 224 1.97 -16.66 -25.48
C LYS A 224 3.13 -17.18 -24.64
N TYR A 225 3.07 -17.02 -23.33
CA TYR A 225 4.07 -17.58 -22.41
C TYR A 225 4.02 -19.11 -22.39
N ASN A 226 2.82 -19.69 -22.35
CA ASN A 226 2.66 -21.14 -22.40
C ASN A 226 3.19 -21.73 -23.71
N ARG A 227 3.04 -21.02 -24.82
CA ARG A 227 3.66 -21.41 -26.09
C ARG A 227 5.19 -21.46 -26.01
N LEU A 228 5.82 -20.56 -25.24
CA LEU A 228 7.27 -20.61 -25.00
C LEU A 228 7.66 -21.83 -24.16
N TYR A 229 6.92 -22.09 -23.05
CA TYR A 229 7.15 -23.29 -22.22
C TYR A 229 7.02 -24.56 -23.08
N ASP A 230 5.98 -24.68 -23.92
CA ASP A 230 5.77 -25.83 -24.82
C ASP A 230 6.92 -25.97 -25.83
N ALA A 231 7.35 -24.87 -26.47
CA ALA A 231 8.44 -24.86 -27.44
C ALA A 231 9.78 -25.29 -26.86
N PHE A 232 10.06 -24.93 -25.60
CA PHE A 232 11.23 -25.40 -24.90
C PHE A 232 11.09 -26.81 -24.32
N GLY A 233 9.86 -27.32 -24.15
CA GLY A 233 9.58 -28.56 -23.42
C GLY A 233 9.71 -28.40 -21.91
N TRP A 234 9.46 -27.19 -21.38
CA TRP A 234 9.55 -26.87 -19.97
C TRP A 234 8.22 -27.10 -19.25
N GLU A 235 8.30 -27.42 -17.95
CA GLU A 235 7.12 -27.48 -17.08
C GLU A 235 6.55 -26.06 -16.87
N LYS A 236 5.23 -25.93 -17.03
CA LYS A 236 4.52 -24.67 -16.84
C LYS A 236 4.30 -24.41 -15.34
N PRO A 237 4.44 -23.17 -14.86
CA PRO A 237 4.12 -22.82 -13.48
C PRO A 237 2.61 -22.80 -13.24
N VAL A 238 2.21 -22.86 -11.98
CA VAL A 238 0.84 -22.55 -11.55
C VAL A 238 0.60 -21.05 -11.68
N TYR A 239 -0.44 -20.67 -12.39
CA TYR A 239 -0.79 -19.24 -12.60
C TYR A 239 -1.86 -18.77 -11.62
N ILE A 240 -1.61 -17.65 -10.96
CA ILE A 240 -2.50 -17.00 -9.99
C ILE A 240 -2.59 -15.52 -10.37
N HIS A 241 -3.65 -15.12 -11.07
CA HIS A 241 -3.86 -13.75 -11.47
C HIS A 241 -4.75 -13.01 -10.45
N CYS A 242 -4.19 -11.95 -9.86
CA CYS A 242 -4.88 -11.12 -8.88
C CYS A 242 -5.91 -10.20 -9.58
N PRO A 243 -7.12 -10.01 -9.01
CA PRO A 243 -8.10 -9.07 -9.56
C PRO A 243 -7.61 -7.63 -9.49
N LEU A 244 -8.24 -6.74 -10.25
CA LEU A 244 -7.92 -5.31 -10.22
C LEU A 244 -8.22 -4.71 -8.83
N ILE A 245 -7.44 -3.71 -8.43
CA ILE A 245 -7.78 -2.84 -7.29
C ILE A 245 -8.35 -1.53 -7.86
N THR A 246 -9.53 -1.14 -7.35
CA THR A 246 -10.23 0.08 -7.75
C THR A 246 -10.36 1.02 -6.56
N ASP A 247 -10.68 2.28 -6.84
CA ASP A 247 -11.19 3.21 -5.84
C ASP A 247 -12.70 2.95 -5.59
N GLU A 248 -13.30 3.72 -4.68
CA GLU A 248 -14.72 3.64 -4.33
C GLU A 248 -15.65 3.95 -5.52
N GLU A 249 -15.16 4.67 -6.53
CA GLU A 249 -15.88 4.98 -7.77
C GLU A 249 -15.70 3.91 -8.85
N HIS A 250 -15.08 2.78 -8.51
CA HIS A 250 -14.74 1.66 -9.41
C HIS A 250 -13.76 2.00 -10.54
N HIS A 251 -13.03 3.11 -10.43
CA HIS A 251 -11.94 3.42 -11.33
C HIS A 251 -10.65 2.73 -10.87
N LYS A 252 -9.78 2.39 -11.83
CA LYS A 252 -8.45 1.85 -11.51
C LYS A 252 -7.71 2.80 -10.57
N LEU A 253 -7.21 2.27 -9.45
CA LEU A 253 -6.43 3.04 -8.49
C LEU A 253 -5.23 3.72 -9.18
N SER A 254 -5.13 5.03 -9.07
CA SER A 254 -4.12 5.82 -9.80
C SER A 254 -3.22 6.61 -8.85
N LYS A 255 -1.95 6.79 -9.24
CA LYS A 255 -0.93 7.55 -8.49
C LYS A 255 -1.32 9.02 -8.21
N ARG A 256 -2.28 9.58 -8.96
CA ARG A 256 -2.66 10.99 -8.84
C ARG A 256 -3.49 11.33 -7.59
N LYS A 257 -4.08 10.34 -6.92
CA LYS A 257 -4.93 10.56 -5.73
C LYS A 257 -4.14 10.47 -4.39
N GLY A 258 -2.80 10.30 -4.40
CA GLY A 258 -1.95 10.37 -3.20
C GLY A 258 -2.08 9.20 -2.20
N HIS A 259 -2.73 8.10 -2.58
CA HIS A 259 -2.97 6.94 -1.70
C HIS A 259 -2.59 5.62 -2.39
N SER A 260 -1.66 5.68 -3.35
CA SER A 260 -1.46 4.55 -4.25
C SER A 260 -0.17 3.78 -4.00
N SER A 261 0.73 4.24 -3.12
CA SER A 261 1.96 3.54 -2.77
C SER A 261 2.07 3.22 -1.28
N PHE A 262 2.93 2.25 -0.96
CA PHE A 262 3.26 1.92 0.42
C PHE A 262 3.85 3.12 1.16
N GLU A 263 4.76 3.83 0.51
CA GLU A 263 5.46 4.99 1.05
C GLU A 263 4.48 6.15 1.32
N ASP A 264 3.52 6.40 0.41
CA ASP A 264 2.49 7.43 0.61
C ASP A 264 1.63 7.14 1.84
N LEU A 265 1.31 5.87 2.10
CA LEU A 265 0.54 5.46 3.28
C LEU A 265 1.37 5.60 4.57
N ILE A 266 2.65 5.25 4.54
CA ILE A 266 3.55 5.46 5.69
C ILE A 266 3.66 6.96 6.02
N GLU A 267 3.85 7.81 5.01
CA GLU A 267 3.92 9.29 5.18
C GLU A 267 2.63 9.88 5.77
N GLN A 268 1.48 9.25 5.53
CA GLN A 268 0.20 9.62 6.13
C GLN A 268 0.02 9.14 7.57
N GLY A 269 0.94 8.33 8.10
CA GLY A 269 0.91 7.85 9.48
C GLY A 269 0.26 6.47 9.65
N PHE A 270 0.12 5.70 8.58
CA PHE A 270 -0.29 4.29 8.67
C PHE A 270 0.89 3.41 9.11
N LEU A 271 0.60 2.42 9.93
CA LEU A 271 1.57 1.42 10.35
C LEU A 271 1.85 0.42 9.22
N PRO A 272 3.10 -0.04 9.04
CA PRO A 272 3.43 -1.07 8.05
C PRO A 272 2.57 -2.33 8.18
N GLU A 273 2.35 -2.82 9.41
CA GLU A 273 1.51 -3.98 9.69
C GLU A 273 0.04 -3.78 9.31
N THR A 274 -0.48 -2.56 9.46
CA THR A 274 -1.85 -2.21 9.00
C THR A 274 -1.94 -2.29 7.49
N ILE A 275 -0.95 -1.71 6.79
CA ILE A 275 -0.92 -1.71 5.33
C ILE A 275 -0.84 -3.15 4.81
N VAL A 276 0.01 -3.99 5.38
CA VAL A 276 0.17 -5.40 5.01
C VAL A 276 -1.13 -6.17 5.22
N ASN A 277 -1.76 -6.06 6.39
CA ASN A 277 -3.02 -6.74 6.68
C ASN A 277 -4.15 -6.25 5.76
N PHE A 278 -4.29 -4.94 5.58
CA PHE A 278 -5.30 -4.37 4.69
C PHE A 278 -5.12 -4.86 3.24
N VAL A 279 -3.88 -4.84 2.74
CA VAL A 279 -3.55 -5.30 1.39
C VAL A 279 -3.80 -6.80 1.23
N ALA A 280 -3.55 -7.61 2.28
CA ALA A 280 -3.90 -9.04 2.26
C ALA A 280 -5.38 -9.28 2.03
N LEU A 281 -6.25 -8.44 2.59
CA LEU A 281 -7.71 -8.54 2.44
C LEU A 281 -8.25 -7.96 1.12
N LEU A 282 -7.40 -7.33 0.29
CA LEU A 282 -7.82 -6.80 -1.02
C LEU A 282 -7.99 -7.90 -2.06
N GLY A 283 -9.15 -8.53 -2.05
CA GLY A 283 -9.51 -9.60 -2.99
C GLY A 283 -9.26 -11.01 -2.46
N TRP A 284 -8.95 -11.16 -1.18
CA TRP A 284 -8.86 -12.42 -0.47
C TRP A 284 -9.60 -12.34 0.87
N SER A 285 -10.13 -13.48 1.33
CA SER A 285 -10.81 -13.57 2.63
C SER A 285 -10.53 -14.95 3.25
N PRO A 286 -10.15 -15.01 4.54
CA PRO A 286 -9.98 -16.28 5.23
C PRO A 286 -11.33 -16.96 5.59
N GLY A 287 -12.44 -16.25 5.40
CA GLY A 287 -13.74 -16.60 5.98
C GLY A 287 -13.85 -16.14 7.45
N GLY A 288 -15.09 -16.02 7.94
CA GLY A 288 -15.36 -15.52 9.29
C GLY A 288 -15.37 -13.99 9.40
N GLU A 289 -15.35 -13.49 10.66
CA GLU A 289 -15.51 -12.07 10.97
C GLU A 289 -14.19 -11.38 11.37
N GLN A 290 -13.11 -12.13 11.52
CA GLN A 290 -11.81 -11.56 11.88
C GLN A 290 -11.23 -10.78 10.70
N GLU A 291 -10.77 -9.56 10.95
CA GLU A 291 -10.17 -8.68 9.97
C GLU A 291 -8.77 -8.18 10.37
N ILE A 292 -8.37 -8.35 11.62
CA ILE A 292 -7.05 -7.95 12.13
C ILE A 292 -6.18 -9.20 12.29
N PHE A 293 -5.09 -9.24 11.51
CA PHE A 293 -4.15 -10.36 11.45
C PHE A 293 -2.71 -9.87 11.49
N SER A 294 -1.88 -10.47 12.29
CA SER A 294 -0.43 -10.34 12.14
C SER A 294 0.04 -10.99 10.84
N LEU A 295 1.22 -10.59 10.34
CA LEU A 295 1.81 -11.24 9.15
C LEU A 295 2.00 -12.75 9.37
N LYS A 296 2.37 -13.16 10.58
CA LYS A 296 2.54 -14.58 10.91
C LYS A 296 1.22 -15.36 10.84
N GLU A 297 0.12 -14.80 11.34
CA GLU A 297 -1.20 -15.43 11.18
C GLU A 297 -1.59 -15.53 9.71
N LEU A 298 -1.31 -14.49 8.91
CA LEU A 298 -1.54 -14.54 7.46
C LEU A 298 -0.72 -15.64 6.78
N GLU A 299 0.55 -15.84 7.15
CA GLU A 299 1.40 -16.94 6.65
C GLU A 299 0.78 -18.34 6.93
N GLU A 300 0.14 -18.48 8.09
CA GLU A 300 -0.47 -19.74 8.52
C GLU A 300 -1.80 -20.05 7.81
N ILE A 301 -2.60 -19.02 7.50
CA ILE A 301 -3.98 -19.19 7.01
C ILE A 301 -4.18 -18.88 5.54
N PHE A 302 -3.17 -18.31 4.85
CA PHE A 302 -3.36 -17.85 3.47
C PHE A 302 -3.52 -19.01 2.49
N ASP A 303 -4.69 -19.12 1.89
CA ASP A 303 -4.96 -20.02 0.77
C ASP A 303 -5.48 -19.18 -0.42
N TYR A 304 -4.70 -19.14 -1.51
CA TYR A 304 -5.05 -18.39 -2.71
C TYR A 304 -6.36 -18.84 -3.35
N LYS A 305 -6.85 -20.05 -3.05
CA LYS A 305 -8.15 -20.56 -3.52
C LYS A 305 -9.34 -19.73 -2.99
N HIS A 306 -9.13 -18.98 -1.92
CA HIS A 306 -10.12 -18.06 -1.37
C HIS A 306 -10.05 -16.65 -1.98
N MET A 307 -9.27 -16.45 -3.04
CA MET A 307 -9.25 -15.18 -3.76
C MET A 307 -10.51 -14.97 -4.60
N SER A 308 -10.98 -13.74 -4.64
CA SER A 308 -12.12 -13.32 -5.46
C SER A 308 -11.70 -13.08 -6.91
N LYS A 309 -12.63 -13.29 -7.86
CA LYS A 309 -12.48 -12.89 -9.27
C LYS A 309 -12.84 -11.42 -9.50
N THR A 310 -13.60 -10.82 -8.58
CA THR A 310 -14.09 -9.45 -8.73
C THR A 310 -13.04 -8.45 -8.29
N PRO A 311 -13.03 -7.24 -8.89
CA PRO A 311 -12.17 -6.16 -8.42
C PRO A 311 -12.35 -5.89 -6.93
N ALA A 312 -11.23 -5.59 -6.24
CA ALA A 312 -11.23 -5.20 -4.85
C ALA A 312 -11.27 -3.68 -4.73
N VAL A 313 -12.10 -3.16 -3.83
CA VAL A 313 -12.19 -1.72 -3.58
C VAL A 313 -11.21 -1.31 -2.48
N PHE A 314 -10.40 -0.29 -2.75
CA PHE A 314 -9.53 0.34 -1.78
C PHE A 314 -10.34 1.34 -0.94
N ASP A 315 -10.74 0.93 0.26
CA ASP A 315 -11.54 1.72 1.19
C ASP A 315 -10.64 2.40 2.23
N MET A 316 -10.54 3.75 2.14
CA MET A 316 -9.74 4.56 3.07
C MET A 316 -10.28 4.56 4.49
N ASN A 317 -11.59 4.45 4.68
CA ASN A 317 -12.17 4.42 6.01
C ASN A 317 -11.85 3.08 6.69
N LYS A 318 -11.86 1.99 5.93
CA LYS A 318 -11.50 0.67 6.44
C LYS A 318 -10.04 0.61 6.89
N ILE A 319 -9.09 1.09 6.08
CA ILE A 319 -7.67 1.06 6.48
C ILE A 319 -7.39 1.98 7.68
N LYS A 320 -8.06 3.14 7.79
CA LYS A 320 -7.97 4.01 8.97
C LYS A 320 -8.48 3.31 10.22
N TRP A 321 -9.68 2.74 10.17
CA TRP A 321 -10.22 1.97 11.27
C TRP A 321 -9.27 0.83 11.69
N MET A 322 -8.75 0.05 10.75
CA MET A 322 -7.77 -1.00 11.04
C MET A 322 -6.53 -0.44 11.73
N ASN A 323 -6.02 0.68 11.27
CA ASN A 323 -4.85 1.34 11.88
C ASN A 323 -5.14 1.75 13.32
N GLY A 324 -6.32 2.31 13.59
CA GLY A 324 -6.78 2.62 14.94
C GLY A 324 -6.82 1.38 15.86
N GLU A 325 -7.26 0.22 15.35
CA GLU A 325 -7.25 -1.04 16.11
C GLU A 325 -5.82 -1.52 16.43
N TYR A 326 -4.88 -1.43 15.46
CA TYR A 326 -3.47 -1.73 15.72
C TYR A 326 -2.85 -0.77 16.74
N ILE A 327 -3.14 0.54 16.66
CA ILE A 327 -2.65 1.53 17.62
C ILE A 327 -3.19 1.22 19.02
N LYS A 328 -4.49 0.92 19.16
CA LYS A 328 -5.10 0.57 20.47
C LYS A 328 -4.48 -0.69 21.10
N ALA A 329 -4.20 -1.70 20.27
CA ALA A 329 -3.63 -2.97 20.72
C ALA A 329 -2.10 -2.90 20.96
N MET A 330 -1.42 -1.89 20.41
CA MET A 330 0.03 -1.73 20.51
C MET A 330 0.49 -1.57 21.96
N ASP A 331 1.65 -2.13 22.30
CA ASP A 331 2.33 -1.86 23.57
C ASP A 331 2.58 -0.37 23.76
N PHE A 332 2.46 0.11 25.02
CA PHE A 332 2.53 1.55 25.28
C PHE A 332 3.92 2.13 25.02
N ASP A 333 5.00 1.39 25.27
CA ASP A 333 6.36 1.89 25.05
C ASP A 333 6.62 2.08 23.56
N ARG A 334 6.19 1.13 22.72
CA ARG A 334 6.24 1.27 21.26
C ARG A 334 5.36 2.41 20.76
N PHE A 335 4.15 2.55 21.30
CA PHE A 335 3.26 3.66 20.96
C PHE A 335 3.93 5.00 21.30
N LYS A 336 4.52 5.11 22.48
CA LYS A 336 5.23 6.30 22.94
C LYS A 336 6.40 6.65 22.00
N GLU A 337 7.22 5.68 21.63
CA GLU A 337 8.33 5.87 20.70
C GLU A 337 7.86 6.48 19.38
N LEU A 338 6.79 5.95 18.79
CA LEU A 338 6.24 6.42 17.51
C LEU A 338 5.51 7.77 17.63
N ALA A 339 4.89 8.05 18.77
CA ALA A 339 4.10 9.26 19.01
C ALA A 339 4.94 10.47 19.42
N MET A 340 6.08 10.25 20.13
CA MET A 340 6.90 11.33 20.68
C MET A 340 7.35 12.39 19.69
N PRO A 341 7.73 12.09 18.42
CA PRO A 341 8.07 13.13 17.46
C PRO A 341 6.94 14.13 17.25
N TYR A 342 5.69 13.67 17.17
CA TYR A 342 4.51 14.53 17.01
C TYR A 342 4.22 15.36 18.26
N VAL A 343 4.48 14.78 19.44
CA VAL A 343 4.29 15.48 20.72
C VAL A 343 5.31 16.59 20.90
N THR A 344 6.60 16.31 20.68
CA THR A 344 7.69 17.28 20.88
C THR A 344 7.70 18.40 19.85
N GLU A 345 7.16 18.15 18.65
CA GLU A 345 6.94 19.19 17.66
C GLU A 345 5.77 20.13 18.02
N THR A 346 4.81 19.63 18.81
CA THR A 346 3.57 20.39 19.15
C THR A 346 3.65 21.05 20.51
N ILE A 347 4.24 20.41 21.53
CA ILE A 347 4.29 20.90 22.91
C ILE A 347 5.77 21.10 23.29
N HIS A 348 6.12 22.37 23.62
CA HIS A 348 7.47 22.79 23.99
C HIS A 348 7.65 23.00 25.49
N ARG A 349 6.57 22.96 26.24
CA ARG A 349 6.56 23.06 27.71
C ARG A 349 6.70 21.68 28.36
N GLU A 350 7.23 21.66 29.58
CA GLU A 350 7.38 20.44 30.35
C GLU A 350 6.02 19.96 30.86
N MET A 351 5.64 18.71 30.51
CA MET A 351 4.35 18.12 30.87
C MET A 351 4.49 16.61 31.09
N ASP A 352 3.48 16.00 31.70
CA ASP A 352 3.36 14.53 31.76
C ASP A 352 2.90 13.96 30.43
N PHE A 353 3.87 13.73 29.52
CA PHE A 353 3.59 13.19 28.19
C PHE A 353 3.03 11.77 28.23
N ASP A 354 3.38 10.95 29.25
CA ASP A 354 2.85 9.59 29.35
C ASP A 354 1.34 9.61 29.61
N LYS A 355 0.90 10.53 30.45
CA LYS A 355 -0.51 10.72 30.73
C LYS A 355 -1.27 11.27 29.50
N ILE A 356 -0.70 12.25 28.80
CA ILE A 356 -1.25 12.80 27.55
C ILE A 356 -1.38 11.69 26.51
N LEU A 357 -0.33 10.92 26.28
CA LEU A 357 -0.29 9.85 25.30
C LEU A 357 -1.27 8.72 25.63
N SER A 358 -1.44 8.37 26.92
CA SER A 358 -2.43 7.38 27.35
C SER A 358 -3.86 7.77 26.99
N MET A 359 -4.20 9.07 27.06
CA MET A 359 -5.50 9.58 26.66
C MET A 359 -5.68 9.59 25.13
N VAL A 360 -4.63 9.91 24.39
CA VAL A 360 -4.67 10.05 22.92
C VAL A 360 -4.71 8.69 22.23
N LYS A 361 -4.01 7.68 22.74
CA LYS A 361 -3.85 6.36 22.14
C LYS A 361 -5.17 5.72 21.69
N THR A 362 -6.24 5.91 22.41
CA THR A 362 -7.57 5.34 22.12
C THR A 362 -8.45 6.22 21.23
N ARG A 363 -7.96 7.41 20.83
CA ARG A 363 -8.72 8.45 20.16
C ARG A 363 -8.29 8.72 18.73
N ILE A 364 -7.14 8.19 18.33
CA ILE A 364 -6.56 8.40 17.00
C ILE A 364 -6.65 7.13 16.16
N GLU A 365 -6.75 7.36 14.86
CA GLU A 365 -6.60 6.33 13.84
C GLU A 365 -5.25 6.48 13.09
N LEU A 366 -4.66 7.69 13.12
CA LEU A 366 -3.36 8.00 12.52
C LEU A 366 -2.47 8.77 13.50
N PHE A 367 -1.17 8.52 13.50
CA PHE A 367 -0.22 9.29 14.30
C PHE A 367 -0.18 10.78 13.93
N THR A 368 -0.45 11.10 12.67
CA THR A 368 -0.56 12.48 12.17
C THR A 368 -1.72 13.27 12.76
N GLU A 369 -2.65 12.61 13.45
CA GLU A 369 -3.77 13.27 14.15
C GLU A 369 -3.37 13.78 15.54
N ILE A 370 -2.26 13.28 16.10
CA ILE A 370 -1.81 13.63 17.47
C ILE A 370 -1.73 15.14 17.68
N PRO A 371 -1.06 15.94 16.80
CA PRO A 371 -0.99 17.38 16.99
C PRO A 371 -2.35 18.05 17.19
N GLY A 372 -3.35 17.69 16.40
CA GLY A 372 -4.71 18.23 16.51
C GLY A 372 -5.43 17.90 17.82
N HIS A 373 -5.02 16.82 18.50
CA HIS A 373 -5.57 16.41 19.78
C HIS A 373 -4.89 17.07 20.99
N ILE A 374 -3.65 17.57 20.82
CA ILE A 374 -2.81 18.04 21.94
C ILE A 374 -2.34 19.48 21.86
N ASP A 375 -2.54 20.18 20.73
CA ASP A 375 -2.07 21.56 20.47
C ASP A 375 -2.52 22.56 21.55
N PHE A 376 -3.71 22.35 22.10
CA PHE A 376 -4.25 23.21 23.15
C PHE A 376 -3.47 23.10 24.48
N PHE A 377 -2.68 22.05 24.70
CA PHE A 377 -1.80 22.00 25.87
C PHE A 377 -0.71 23.07 25.77
N GLU A 378 -0.20 23.37 24.59
CA GLU A 378 0.75 24.46 24.38
C GLU A 378 0.08 25.83 24.54
N ALA A 379 -0.99 26.07 23.78
CA ALA A 379 -1.77 27.30 23.85
C ALA A 379 -3.23 27.08 23.48
N VAL A 380 -4.15 27.78 24.11
CA VAL A 380 -5.57 27.73 23.76
C VAL A 380 -5.74 28.28 22.35
N PRO A 381 -6.30 27.53 21.39
CA PRO A 381 -6.53 28.01 20.03
C PRO A 381 -7.62 29.10 20.00
N GLU A 382 -7.68 29.85 18.93
CA GLU A 382 -8.82 30.74 18.68
C GLU A 382 -10.10 29.91 18.51
N TYR A 383 -11.15 30.27 19.22
CA TYR A 383 -12.45 29.60 19.17
C TYR A 383 -13.61 30.57 19.28
N ASP A 384 -14.77 30.19 18.71
CA ASP A 384 -16.01 30.94 18.82
C ASP A 384 -16.69 30.65 20.16
N VAL A 385 -17.28 31.69 20.80
CA VAL A 385 -18.04 31.53 22.06
C VAL A 385 -19.28 30.65 21.91
N GLU A 386 -19.80 30.45 20.69
CA GLU A 386 -20.85 29.47 20.41
C GLU A 386 -20.43 28.04 20.75
N MET A 387 -19.15 27.76 20.92
CA MET A 387 -18.65 26.46 21.38
C MET A 387 -19.14 26.10 22.80
N TYR A 388 -19.47 27.10 23.60
CA TYR A 388 -20.09 26.87 24.93
C TYR A 388 -21.52 26.33 24.83
N LYS A 389 -22.17 26.48 23.69
CA LYS A 389 -23.53 25.97 23.46
C LYS A 389 -23.53 24.46 23.23
N HIS A 390 -24.20 23.73 24.12
CA HIS A 390 -24.30 22.30 24.00
C HIS A 390 -25.72 21.80 24.36
N LYS A 391 -26.43 21.26 23.36
CA LYS A 391 -27.84 20.84 23.49
C LYS A 391 -28.08 19.81 24.61
N LYS A 392 -27.24 18.79 24.70
CA LYS A 392 -27.36 17.71 25.68
C LYS A 392 -27.00 18.16 27.11
N MET A 393 -26.00 19.03 27.24
CA MET A 393 -25.57 19.60 28.54
C MET A 393 -26.44 20.79 28.96
N LYS A 394 -27.24 21.32 28.04
CA LYS A 394 -28.11 22.48 28.23
C LYS A 394 -27.37 23.78 28.57
N THR A 395 -26.19 23.96 28.01
CA THR A 395 -25.37 25.15 28.18
C THR A 395 -25.53 26.13 27.02
N THR A 396 -25.32 27.39 27.29
CA THR A 396 -25.22 28.51 26.35
C THR A 396 -24.01 29.36 26.75
N PRO A 397 -23.56 30.34 25.93
CA PRO A 397 -22.52 31.28 26.34
C PRO A 397 -22.85 31.98 27.67
N GLU A 398 -24.10 32.48 27.86
CA GLU A 398 -24.54 33.19 29.06
C GLU A 398 -24.50 32.27 30.29
N THR A 399 -25.05 31.06 30.19
CA THR A 399 -25.06 30.13 31.31
C THR A 399 -23.64 29.66 31.65
N SER A 400 -22.79 29.50 30.65
CA SER A 400 -21.39 29.13 30.82
C SER A 400 -20.59 30.24 31.51
N LEU A 401 -20.83 31.48 31.15
CA LEU A 401 -20.23 32.63 31.85
C LEU A 401 -20.60 32.66 33.33
N THR A 402 -21.87 32.42 33.65
CA THR A 402 -22.33 32.33 35.07
C THR A 402 -21.61 31.23 35.81
N VAL A 403 -21.60 30.00 35.26
CA VAL A 403 -20.94 28.85 35.86
C VAL A 403 -19.45 29.09 36.06
N LEU A 404 -18.73 29.64 35.06
CA LEU A 404 -17.30 29.89 35.17
C LEU A 404 -16.97 30.93 36.26
N LYS A 405 -17.79 31.97 36.39
CA LYS A 405 -17.62 32.96 37.48
C LYS A 405 -17.84 32.38 38.85
N GLU A 406 -18.86 31.56 39.00
CA GLU A 406 -19.20 30.91 40.28
C GLU A 406 -18.19 29.86 40.71
N ILE A 407 -17.66 29.07 39.76
CA ILE A 407 -16.71 27.98 40.04
C ILE A 407 -15.27 28.46 40.21
N TYR A 408 -14.88 29.61 39.64
CA TYR A 408 -13.52 30.13 39.67
C TYR A 408 -12.93 30.21 41.10
N PRO A 409 -13.59 30.86 42.09
CA PRO A 409 -13.08 30.93 43.45
C PRO A 409 -13.01 29.55 44.16
N VAL A 410 -13.84 28.60 43.75
CA VAL A 410 -13.81 27.23 44.27
C VAL A 410 -12.57 26.48 43.78
N ILE A 411 -12.26 26.62 42.46
CA ILE A 411 -11.03 26.06 41.84
C ILE A 411 -9.79 26.73 42.47
N GLU A 412 -9.84 28.04 42.71
CA GLU A 412 -8.74 28.81 43.33
C GLU A 412 -8.46 28.33 44.75
N ALA A 413 -9.48 27.97 45.52
CA ALA A 413 -9.34 27.45 46.88
C ALA A 413 -8.90 25.98 46.96
N GLN A 414 -9.00 25.22 45.83
CA GLN A 414 -8.64 23.81 45.78
C GLN A 414 -7.13 23.61 45.93
N GLU A 415 -6.69 22.89 46.98
CA GLU A 415 -5.26 22.60 47.23
C GLU A 415 -4.79 21.35 46.48
N ASP A 416 -5.54 20.25 46.58
CA ASP A 416 -5.26 19.01 45.84
C ASP A 416 -5.77 19.12 44.41
N PHE A 417 -4.84 19.21 43.46
CA PHE A 417 -5.13 19.43 42.05
C PHE A 417 -5.03 18.13 41.22
N THR A 418 -5.22 16.97 41.85
CA THR A 418 -5.35 15.69 41.17
C THR A 418 -6.71 15.56 40.46
N ASN A 419 -6.77 14.74 39.40
CA ASN A 419 -8.00 14.50 38.67
C ASN A 419 -9.19 14.10 39.57
N ASP A 420 -8.95 13.20 40.50
CA ASP A 420 -10.01 12.69 41.40
C ASP A 420 -10.52 13.78 42.33
N ALA A 421 -9.61 14.53 42.96
CA ALA A 421 -9.97 15.64 43.84
C ALA A 421 -10.72 16.76 43.09
N LEU A 422 -10.28 17.10 41.85
CA LEU A 422 -10.95 18.04 40.99
C LEU A 422 -12.34 17.55 40.57
N TYR A 423 -12.47 16.26 40.24
CA TYR A 423 -13.76 15.66 39.89
C TYR A 423 -14.75 15.74 41.06
N GLU A 424 -14.34 15.31 42.25
CA GLU A 424 -15.17 15.39 43.45
C GLU A 424 -15.59 16.85 43.77
N MET A 425 -14.69 17.80 43.61
CA MET A 425 -14.95 19.21 43.82
C MET A 425 -15.98 19.74 42.81
N LEU A 426 -15.82 19.48 41.51
CA LEU A 426 -16.76 19.92 40.47
C LEU A 426 -18.14 19.26 40.62
N VAL A 427 -18.20 17.97 41.01
CA VAL A 427 -19.47 17.27 41.26
C VAL A 427 -20.17 17.83 42.49
N SER A 428 -19.42 18.12 43.58
CA SER A 428 -19.96 18.73 44.81
C SER A 428 -20.50 20.13 44.55
N PHE A 429 -19.78 20.95 43.77
CA PHE A 429 -20.24 22.26 43.32
C PHE A 429 -21.54 22.14 42.52
N ALA A 430 -21.58 21.25 41.52
CA ALA A 430 -22.78 21.04 40.69
C ALA A 430 -23.99 20.66 41.56
N LYS A 431 -23.80 19.71 42.50
CA LYS A 431 -24.85 19.29 43.42
C LYS A 431 -25.34 20.42 44.33
N GLY A 432 -24.43 21.24 44.86
CA GLY A 432 -24.75 22.39 45.73
C GLY A 432 -25.57 23.47 45.01
N HIS A 433 -25.46 23.60 43.70
CA HIS A 433 -26.19 24.55 42.86
C HIS A 433 -27.37 23.91 42.10
N GLU A 434 -27.71 22.66 42.39
CA GLU A 434 -28.74 21.88 41.68
C GLU A 434 -28.46 21.75 40.15
N TYR A 435 -27.18 21.86 39.73
CA TYR A 435 -26.75 21.67 38.36
C TYR A 435 -26.47 20.20 38.06
N LYS A 436 -26.62 19.81 36.80
CA LYS A 436 -26.10 18.53 36.33
C LYS A 436 -24.58 18.62 36.13
N ASN A 437 -23.85 17.54 36.35
CA ASN A 437 -22.39 17.52 36.18
C ASN A 437 -21.92 18.07 34.85
N GLY A 438 -22.57 17.66 33.73
CA GLY A 438 -22.22 18.13 32.40
C GLY A 438 -22.44 19.63 32.17
N TYR A 439 -23.36 20.25 32.93
CA TYR A 439 -23.63 21.70 32.89
C TYR A 439 -22.48 22.53 33.45
N VAL A 440 -21.70 21.94 34.37
CA VAL A 440 -20.48 22.54 34.94
C VAL A 440 -19.23 22.13 34.19
N MET A 441 -19.09 20.82 33.88
CA MET A 441 -17.88 20.29 33.30
C MET A 441 -17.66 20.76 31.84
N TRP A 442 -18.73 21.01 31.08
CA TRP A 442 -18.61 21.48 29.71
C TRP A 442 -18.00 22.87 29.61
N PRO A 443 -18.48 23.89 30.32
CA PRO A 443 -17.85 25.20 30.33
C PRO A 443 -16.39 25.17 30.77
N VAL A 444 -16.08 24.44 31.85
CA VAL A 444 -14.70 24.31 32.36
C VAL A 444 -13.79 23.68 31.32
N ARG A 445 -14.20 22.58 30.72
CA ARG A 445 -13.42 21.90 29.66
C ARG A 445 -13.19 22.82 28.46
N THR A 446 -14.23 23.51 28.00
CA THR A 446 -14.13 24.44 26.88
C THR A 446 -13.19 25.60 27.22
N ALA A 447 -13.26 26.15 28.43
CA ALA A 447 -12.40 27.24 28.89
C ALA A 447 -10.91 26.85 28.90
N VAL A 448 -10.58 25.66 29.41
CA VAL A 448 -9.18 25.22 29.52
C VAL A 448 -8.58 24.70 28.21
N SER A 449 -9.42 24.29 27.24
CA SER A 449 -8.94 23.68 25.99
C SER A 449 -9.20 24.50 24.73
N GLY A 450 -10.28 25.28 24.66
CA GLY A 450 -10.75 25.92 23.43
C GLY A 450 -11.18 24.92 22.36
N LYS A 451 -11.48 23.67 22.71
CA LYS A 451 -11.80 22.57 21.78
C LYS A 451 -13.19 21.99 22.06
N GLN A 452 -13.90 21.65 21.00
CA GLN A 452 -15.16 20.93 21.09
C GLN A 452 -14.95 19.47 21.52
N MET A 453 -13.85 18.86 21.06
CA MET A 453 -13.44 17.49 21.40
C MET A 453 -12.04 17.52 21.98
N THR A 454 -11.84 16.79 23.08
CA THR A 454 -10.57 16.67 23.78
C THR A 454 -10.30 15.20 24.10
N PRO A 455 -9.04 14.79 24.25
CA PRO A 455 -8.70 13.42 24.61
C PRO A 455 -9.12 13.05 26.03
N GLY A 456 -9.20 14.03 26.94
CA GLY A 456 -9.62 13.87 28.33
C GLY A 456 -10.80 14.75 28.71
N GLY A 457 -11.35 14.53 29.94
CA GLY A 457 -12.37 15.37 30.56
C GLY A 457 -11.78 16.66 31.17
N ALA A 458 -12.66 17.56 31.66
CA ALA A 458 -12.24 18.81 32.25
C ALA A 458 -11.17 18.67 33.33
N THR A 459 -11.34 17.71 34.25
CA THR A 459 -10.47 17.51 35.40
C THR A 459 -9.13 16.88 35.07
N GLU A 460 -9.10 15.95 34.10
CA GLU A 460 -7.86 15.39 33.57
C GLU A 460 -7.01 16.46 32.87
N LEU A 461 -7.67 17.35 32.10
CA LEU A 461 -6.97 18.47 31.45
C LEU A 461 -6.43 19.48 32.46
N MET A 462 -7.22 19.82 33.48
CA MET A 462 -6.80 20.75 34.54
C MET A 462 -5.60 20.20 35.34
N GLU A 463 -5.61 18.91 35.69
CA GLU A 463 -4.47 18.27 36.35
C GLU A 463 -3.20 18.38 35.53
N LEU A 464 -3.27 18.10 34.23
CA LEU A 464 -2.12 18.18 33.31
C LEU A 464 -1.61 19.62 33.11
N LEU A 465 -2.53 20.60 33.01
CA LEU A 465 -2.19 22.02 32.87
C LEU A 465 -1.65 22.63 34.19
N GLY A 466 -2.02 22.03 35.31
CA GLY A 466 -1.74 22.57 36.63
C GLY A 466 -2.67 23.73 37.01
N LYS A 467 -2.64 24.09 38.31
CA LYS A 467 -3.56 25.06 38.88
C LYS A 467 -3.44 26.46 38.27
N GLU A 468 -2.22 26.96 38.15
CA GLU A 468 -1.96 28.32 37.67
C GLU A 468 -2.45 28.53 36.25
N GLU A 469 -2.09 27.62 35.31
CA GLU A 469 -2.50 27.70 33.94
C GLU A 469 -4.00 27.49 33.77
N SER A 470 -4.61 26.56 34.52
CA SER A 470 -6.05 26.34 34.51
C SER A 470 -6.84 27.58 34.92
N LEU A 471 -6.45 28.23 36.01
CA LEU A 471 -7.08 29.47 36.48
C LEU A 471 -6.92 30.61 35.47
N LYS A 472 -5.74 30.78 34.89
CA LYS A 472 -5.48 31.75 33.86
C LYS A 472 -6.42 31.58 32.68
N ARG A 473 -6.51 30.34 32.13
CA ARG A 473 -7.37 30.02 30.98
C ARG A 473 -8.86 30.24 31.27
N ILE A 474 -9.30 29.88 32.48
CA ILE A 474 -10.70 30.13 32.89
C ILE A 474 -10.98 31.64 32.96
N ASN A 475 -10.05 32.40 33.50
CA ASN A 475 -10.22 33.87 33.58
C ASN A 475 -10.23 34.53 32.18
N ASP A 476 -9.35 34.09 31.28
CA ASP A 476 -9.32 34.53 29.90
C ASP A 476 -10.64 34.19 29.18
N ALA A 477 -11.20 33.01 29.42
CA ALA A 477 -12.48 32.55 28.90
C ALA A 477 -13.66 33.39 29.45
N ILE A 478 -13.66 33.76 30.71
CA ILE A 478 -14.63 34.65 31.32
C ILE A 478 -14.59 36.01 30.60
N SER A 479 -13.40 36.60 30.46
CA SER A 479 -13.20 37.87 29.78
C SER A 479 -13.69 37.84 28.32
N LYS A 480 -13.40 36.76 27.61
CA LYS A 480 -13.86 36.55 26.21
C LYS A 480 -15.39 36.46 26.14
N LEU A 481 -16.03 35.72 27.05
CA LEU A 481 -17.49 35.62 27.09
C LEU A 481 -18.15 36.95 27.45
N GLU A 482 -17.59 37.69 28.41
CA GLU A 482 -18.09 39.02 28.77
C GLU A 482 -18.07 39.98 27.56
N ALA A 483 -16.94 39.98 26.83
CA ALA A 483 -16.79 40.85 25.64
C ALA A 483 -17.75 40.47 24.50
N ALA A 484 -18.05 39.19 24.37
CA ALA A 484 -18.96 38.69 23.33
C ALA A 484 -20.45 38.88 23.65
N LEU A 485 -20.81 38.98 24.96
CA LEU A 485 -22.19 39.11 25.43
C LEU A 485 -22.55 40.58 25.83
N ALA A 486 -21.58 41.49 25.79
CA ALA A 486 -21.79 42.92 26.02
C ALA A 486 -22.46 43.60 24.80
#